data_ee43d18861ac90eed50ea4c12a5103c0
#
_entry.id   ee43d18861ac90eed50ea4c12a5103c0
#
_cell.length_a   1.000
_cell.length_b   1.000
_cell.length_c   1.000
_cell.angle_alpha   90.00
_cell.angle_beta   90.00
_cell.angle_gamma   90.00
#
_symmetry.space_group_name_H-M   'P 1'
#
loop_
_entity.id
_entity.type
_entity.pdbx_description
1 polymer ?
#
loop_
_entity_poly.entity_id
_entity_poly.type
_entity_poly.pdbx_seq_one_letter_code
_entity_poly.pdbx_strand_id
1 'polypeptide(L)'
;MRSWKHSIWACALFLGGCSKGANSTAVLIEQPVTTRPIVTIAPVFDRSHHELSWNISHELTAAIRQRLTQYGHLYLLSEDQVYAMTRRLPQGHDPFGLETAWVKKGYPQNEFVAFFELIDHREVPLLSSKSNSEEGPAQLNVSMRVRVFDLRGDVPNVVLEEIVEQSHHIPRQFTRNQFNQVPWGDEMFEISPLGIAHEKLCQELASRVEDYILLNCKS
;
A
#
# COMPACT_ATOMS: atom_id res chain seq x y z
N MET A 1 -1.64 59.86 27.33
CA MET A 1 -0.46 60.77 27.40
C MET A 1 0.73 60.14 26.74
N ARG A 2 1.41 60.93 25.86
CA ARG A 2 2.63 60.68 25.03
C ARG A 2 2.45 59.73 23.85
N SER A 3 2.16 60.11 22.65
CA SER A 3 2.70 60.98 21.59
C SER A 3 4.21 60.90 21.37
N TRP A 4 4.61 60.31 20.17
CA TRP A 4 5.77 60.74 19.39
C TRP A 4 5.67 60.02 17.99
N LYS A 5 5.31 60.68 16.92
CA LYS A 5 5.90 61.63 15.99
C LYS A 5 7.08 61.03 15.16
N HIS A 6 6.78 60.87 13.87
CA HIS A 6 7.50 61.17 12.64
C HIS A 6 9.02 60.86 12.51
N SER A 7 9.33 60.17 11.43
CA SER A 7 10.36 60.65 10.51
C SER A 7 10.21 60.05 9.14
N ILE A 8 9.87 60.90 8.19
CA ILE A 8 9.96 60.74 6.73
C ILE A 8 11.41 60.90 6.35
N TRP A 9 11.97 60.03 5.56
CA TRP A 9 13.16 60.27 4.74
C TRP A 9 12.93 59.78 3.32
N ALA A 10 12.82 60.72 2.41
CA ALA A 10 12.85 60.56 0.97
C ALA A 10 14.28 60.86 0.49
N CYS A 11 14.76 60.06 -0.45
CA CYS A 11 15.85 60.40 -1.42
C CYS A 11 15.88 59.26 -2.44
N ALA A 12 15.60 59.50 -3.58
CA ALA A 12 16.13 60.17 -4.75
C ALA A 12 16.60 59.13 -5.80
N LEU A 13 15.99 59.28 -6.91
CA LEU A 13 16.29 58.89 -8.29
C LEU A 13 17.75 58.59 -8.61
N PHE A 14 17.99 57.42 -9.25
CA PHE A 14 19.04 57.31 -10.28
C PHE A 14 18.48 56.59 -11.52
N LEU A 15 18.40 57.39 -12.57
CA LEU A 15 18.20 56.97 -13.95
C LEU A 15 19.52 56.42 -14.49
N GLY A 16 19.44 55.39 -15.29
CA GLY A 16 20.47 55.18 -16.32
C GLY A 16 20.97 53.76 -16.40
N GLY A 17 20.61 53.08 -17.49
CA GLY A 17 21.30 51.84 -17.90
C GLY A 17 20.49 51.05 -18.92
N CYS A 18 20.43 51.52 -20.16
CA CYS A 18 20.10 50.64 -21.30
C CYS A 18 21.11 49.53 -21.37
N SER A 19 20.71 48.30 -21.22
CA SER A 19 21.46 47.15 -21.71
C SER A 19 20.56 46.29 -22.59
N LYS A 20 21.03 46.06 -23.77
CA LYS A 20 20.48 45.37 -24.91
C LYS A 20 19.88 44.02 -24.52
N GLY A 21 18.74 43.72 -25.12
CA GLY A 21 18.04 42.48 -25.04
C GLY A 21 18.95 41.27 -25.33
N ALA A 22 19.09 40.44 -24.32
CA ALA A 22 19.36 39.03 -24.52
C ALA A 22 17.99 38.36 -24.52
N ASN A 23 17.52 37.96 -25.70
CA ASN A 23 16.40 37.05 -25.82
C ASN A 23 16.78 35.75 -25.13
N SER A 24 16.60 35.66 -23.84
CA SER A 24 16.53 34.40 -23.14
C SER A 24 15.25 33.71 -23.59
N THR A 25 15.36 32.93 -24.66
CA THR A 25 14.35 31.92 -24.94
C THR A 25 14.43 30.97 -23.78
N ALA A 26 13.54 31.20 -22.80
CA ALA A 26 13.29 30.20 -21.77
C ALA A 26 12.74 28.96 -22.51
N VAL A 27 13.62 28.01 -22.73
CA VAL A 27 13.20 26.66 -23.12
C VAL A 27 12.38 26.17 -21.95
N LEU A 28 11.05 26.29 -22.08
CA LEU A 28 10.12 25.53 -21.26
C LEU A 28 10.48 24.08 -21.51
N ILE A 29 11.30 23.50 -20.64
CA ILE A 29 11.42 22.06 -20.53
C ILE A 29 10.03 21.63 -20.04
N GLU A 30 9.16 21.27 -21.00
CA GLU A 30 7.97 20.49 -20.69
C GLU A 30 8.46 19.24 -19.97
N GLN A 31 8.35 19.25 -18.65
CA GLN A 31 8.51 18.00 -17.90
C GLN A 31 7.43 17.07 -18.45
N PRO A 32 7.79 15.87 -18.91
CA PRO A 32 6.81 14.92 -19.36
C PRO A 32 5.80 14.76 -18.22
N VAL A 33 4.53 15.05 -18.50
CA VAL A 33 3.44 14.75 -17.57
C VAL A 33 3.44 13.23 -17.43
N THR A 34 4.14 12.72 -16.43
CA THR A 34 4.13 11.32 -16.09
C THR A 34 2.74 11.03 -15.55
N THR A 35 1.87 10.54 -16.42
CA THR A 35 0.56 10.05 -16.01
C THR A 35 0.80 8.88 -15.06
N ARG A 36 0.20 8.96 -13.86
CA ARG A 36 0.28 7.85 -12.90
C ARG A 36 -0.36 6.62 -13.49
N PRO A 37 0.28 5.44 -13.44
CA PRO A 37 -0.31 4.22 -13.95
C PRO A 37 -1.60 3.87 -13.20
N ILE A 38 -2.60 3.39 -13.95
CA ILE A 38 -3.91 3.01 -13.41
C ILE A 38 -3.84 1.59 -12.87
N VAL A 39 -4.05 1.44 -11.58
CA VAL A 39 -3.87 0.18 -10.86
C VAL A 39 -5.13 -0.23 -10.11
N THR A 40 -5.51 -1.50 -10.26
CA THR A 40 -6.49 -2.14 -9.39
C THR A 40 -5.79 -2.96 -8.30
N ILE A 41 -6.18 -2.71 -7.06
CA ILE A 41 -5.85 -3.57 -5.92
C ILE A 41 -7.07 -4.45 -5.67
N ALA A 42 -6.96 -5.72 -6.03
CA ALA A 42 -8.03 -6.68 -5.76
C ALA A 42 -8.15 -6.95 -4.26
N PRO A 43 -9.37 -7.29 -3.76
CA PRO A 43 -9.52 -7.72 -2.37
C PRO A 43 -8.61 -8.90 -2.05
N VAL A 44 -8.03 -8.89 -0.85
CA VAL A 44 -7.18 -10.00 -0.38
C VAL A 44 -8.00 -11.29 -0.28
N PHE A 45 -7.48 -12.38 -0.81
CA PHE A 45 -8.05 -13.72 -0.62
C PHE A 45 -7.50 -14.31 0.68
N ASP A 46 -8.37 -14.57 1.65
CA ASP A 46 -7.95 -15.24 2.87
C ASP A 46 -8.06 -16.76 2.73
N ARG A 47 -6.93 -17.43 2.78
CA ARG A 47 -6.79 -18.92 2.81
C ARG A 47 -6.07 -19.39 4.07
N SER A 48 -5.84 -18.51 5.04
CA SER A 48 -5.12 -18.84 6.26
C SER A 48 -5.90 -19.74 7.21
N HIS A 49 -7.23 -19.82 7.03
CA HIS A 49 -8.15 -20.53 7.92
C HIS A 49 -8.07 -20.06 9.38
N HIS A 50 -7.56 -18.85 9.62
CA HIS A 50 -7.53 -18.25 10.93
C HIS A 50 -8.82 -17.45 11.21
N GLU A 51 -9.44 -17.71 12.33
CA GLU A 51 -10.66 -17.01 12.71
C GLU A 51 -10.34 -15.79 13.59
N LEU A 52 -10.60 -14.61 13.05
CA LEU A 52 -10.57 -13.34 13.78
C LEU A 52 -12.01 -12.84 14.00
N SER A 53 -12.19 -11.95 14.97
CA SER A 53 -13.51 -11.33 15.23
C SER A 53 -13.92 -10.31 14.15
N TRP A 54 -13.06 -10.02 13.16
CA TRP A 54 -13.31 -9.12 12.04
C TRP A 54 -12.85 -9.74 10.72
N ASN A 55 -13.16 -9.07 9.61
CA ASN A 55 -12.78 -9.52 8.29
C ASN A 55 -11.34 -9.09 7.96
N ILE A 56 -10.38 -10.01 8.07
CA ILE A 56 -8.96 -9.77 7.79
C ILE A 56 -8.70 -9.40 6.32
N SER A 57 -9.45 -9.97 5.37
CA SER A 57 -9.34 -9.58 3.95
C SER A 57 -9.61 -8.10 3.75
N HIS A 58 -10.64 -7.57 4.43
CA HIS A 58 -10.99 -6.15 4.34
C HIS A 58 -9.92 -5.26 4.99
N GLU A 59 -9.45 -5.63 6.17
CA GLU A 59 -8.37 -4.94 6.88
C GLU A 59 -7.12 -4.82 6.00
N LEU A 60 -6.57 -5.96 5.55
CA LEU A 60 -5.33 -5.98 4.78
C LEU A 60 -5.48 -5.27 3.43
N THR A 61 -6.63 -5.41 2.76
CA THR A 61 -6.93 -4.67 1.53
C THR A 61 -6.91 -3.16 1.77
N ALA A 62 -7.58 -2.69 2.82
CA ALA A 62 -7.62 -1.28 3.18
C ALA A 62 -6.23 -0.74 3.53
N ALA A 63 -5.44 -1.47 4.32
CA ALA A 63 -4.09 -1.09 4.70
C ALA A 63 -3.13 -0.98 3.50
N ILE A 64 -3.11 -1.97 2.59
CA ILE A 64 -2.31 -1.93 1.36
C ILE A 64 -2.71 -0.74 0.49
N ARG A 65 -4.00 -0.52 0.26
CA ARG A 65 -4.51 0.61 -0.52
C ARG A 65 -4.13 1.95 0.10
N GLN A 66 -4.25 2.08 1.41
CA GLN A 66 -3.86 3.28 2.15
C GLN A 66 -2.38 3.60 1.94
N ARG A 67 -1.49 2.61 2.04
CA ARG A 67 -0.05 2.79 1.83
C ARG A 67 0.29 3.22 0.41
N LEU A 68 -0.26 2.55 -0.59
CA LEU A 68 -0.07 2.94 -2.00
C LEU A 68 -0.62 4.34 -2.29
N THR A 69 -1.73 4.73 -1.66
CA THR A 69 -2.28 6.08 -1.78
C THR A 69 -1.34 7.12 -1.14
N GLN A 70 -0.73 6.81 0.00
CA GLN A 70 0.24 7.68 0.67
C GLN A 70 1.52 7.88 -0.15
N TYR A 71 2.01 6.84 -0.83
CA TYR A 71 3.16 6.96 -1.74
C TYR A 71 2.85 7.89 -2.92
N GLY A 72 1.64 7.84 -3.46
CA GLY A 72 1.12 8.81 -4.41
C GLY A 72 1.62 8.69 -5.84
N HIS A 73 2.33 7.64 -6.21
CA HIS A 73 2.87 7.44 -7.56
C HIS A 73 1.92 6.66 -8.48
N LEU A 74 0.89 6.01 -7.92
CA LEU A 74 -0.11 5.23 -8.64
C LEU A 74 -1.49 5.89 -8.58
N TYR A 75 -2.31 5.66 -9.59
CA TYR A 75 -3.74 5.97 -9.58
C TYR A 75 -4.52 4.71 -9.25
N LEU A 76 -5.06 4.62 -8.03
CA LEU A 76 -5.83 3.47 -7.59
C LEU A 76 -7.30 3.65 -7.94
N LEU A 77 -7.92 2.62 -8.53
CA LEU A 77 -9.38 2.61 -8.70
C LEU A 77 -10.08 2.60 -7.34
N SER A 78 -11.26 3.23 -7.27
CA SER A 78 -12.06 3.23 -6.04
C SER A 78 -12.51 1.81 -5.66
N GLU A 79 -12.80 1.58 -4.38
CA GLU A 79 -13.28 0.27 -3.91
C GLU A 79 -14.58 -0.15 -4.61
N ASP A 80 -15.50 0.80 -4.83
CA ASP A 80 -16.77 0.53 -5.54
C ASP A 80 -16.53 0.07 -6.98
N GLN A 81 -15.57 0.68 -7.69
CA GLN A 81 -15.19 0.26 -9.04
C GLN A 81 -14.60 -1.14 -9.04
N VAL A 82 -13.68 -1.43 -8.10
CA VAL A 82 -13.07 -2.75 -7.95
C VAL A 82 -14.13 -3.80 -7.62
N TYR A 83 -15.02 -3.51 -6.67
CA TYR A 83 -16.09 -4.40 -6.29
C TYR A 83 -17.04 -4.70 -7.45
N ALA A 84 -17.41 -3.66 -8.22
CA ALA A 84 -18.27 -3.83 -9.40
C ALA A 84 -17.63 -4.71 -10.49
N MET A 85 -16.29 -4.63 -10.66
CA MET A 85 -15.55 -5.48 -11.59
C MET A 85 -15.45 -6.92 -11.07
N THR A 86 -15.05 -7.09 -9.83
CA THR A 86 -14.88 -8.42 -9.21
C THR A 86 -16.17 -9.24 -9.23
N ARG A 87 -17.33 -8.61 -9.02
CA ARG A 87 -18.64 -9.29 -9.10
C ARG A 87 -19.01 -9.79 -10.50
N ARG A 88 -18.40 -9.25 -11.54
CA ARG A 88 -18.64 -9.66 -12.94
C ARG A 88 -17.72 -10.79 -13.38
N LEU A 89 -16.71 -11.10 -12.58
CA LEU A 89 -15.80 -12.19 -12.90
C LEU A 89 -16.52 -13.53 -12.78
N PRO A 90 -16.32 -14.45 -13.73
CA PRO A 90 -16.83 -15.80 -13.60
C PRO A 90 -16.26 -16.49 -12.35
N GLN A 91 -17.10 -17.26 -11.66
CA GLN A 91 -16.64 -18.04 -10.52
C GLN A 91 -15.61 -19.10 -10.94
N GLY A 92 -14.63 -19.33 -10.08
CA GLY A 92 -13.61 -20.37 -10.28
C GLY A 92 -12.31 -19.89 -10.95
N HIS A 93 -12.18 -18.61 -11.28
CA HIS A 93 -10.91 -18.07 -11.73
C HIS A 93 -9.94 -17.85 -10.56
N ASP A 94 -8.78 -18.50 -10.65
CA ASP A 94 -7.70 -18.35 -9.67
C ASP A 94 -6.64 -17.39 -10.23
N PRO A 95 -6.42 -16.22 -9.59
CA PRO A 95 -5.39 -15.27 -10.04
C PRO A 95 -3.97 -15.80 -9.86
N PHE A 96 -3.79 -16.86 -9.08
CA PHE A 96 -2.51 -17.53 -8.85
C PHE A 96 -2.35 -18.83 -9.65
N GLY A 97 -3.35 -19.17 -10.46
CA GLY A 97 -3.33 -20.30 -11.38
C GLY A 97 -2.55 -20.02 -12.66
N LEU A 98 -2.52 -21.03 -13.57
CA LEU A 98 -1.83 -20.94 -14.86
C LEU A 98 -2.66 -20.19 -15.90
N GLU A 99 -3.99 -20.27 -15.80
CA GLU A 99 -4.92 -19.63 -16.74
C GLU A 99 -5.15 -18.16 -16.38
N THR A 100 -4.47 -17.26 -17.06
CA THR A 100 -4.47 -15.82 -16.74
C THR A 100 -5.16 -14.94 -17.77
N ALA A 101 -5.57 -15.51 -18.92
CA ALA A 101 -6.19 -14.73 -20.01
C ALA A 101 -7.47 -13.98 -19.60
N TRP A 102 -8.19 -14.46 -18.58
CA TRP A 102 -9.39 -13.83 -18.03
C TRP A 102 -9.09 -12.49 -17.33
N VAL A 103 -7.86 -12.30 -16.82
CA VAL A 103 -7.46 -11.08 -16.09
C VAL A 103 -7.63 -9.85 -16.99
N LYS A 104 -7.15 -9.89 -18.21
CA LYS A 104 -7.31 -8.80 -19.19
C LYS A 104 -8.78 -8.47 -19.48
N LYS A 105 -9.62 -9.51 -19.58
CA LYS A 105 -11.07 -9.35 -19.83
C LYS A 105 -11.80 -8.80 -18.60
N GLY A 106 -11.35 -9.20 -17.42
CA GLY A 106 -11.94 -8.77 -16.14
C GLY A 106 -11.63 -7.33 -15.78
N TYR A 107 -10.46 -6.83 -16.20
CA TYR A 107 -9.94 -5.51 -15.84
C TYR A 107 -9.56 -4.67 -17.09
N PRO A 108 -10.48 -4.41 -18.02
CA PRO A 108 -10.14 -3.89 -19.35
C PRO A 108 -9.63 -2.44 -19.37
N GLN A 109 -9.87 -1.67 -18.30
CA GLN A 109 -9.48 -0.25 -18.22
C GLN A 109 -8.26 -0.02 -17.32
N ASN A 110 -7.62 -1.10 -16.87
CA ASN A 110 -6.48 -1.03 -15.98
C ASN A 110 -5.19 -1.28 -16.74
N GLU A 111 -4.14 -0.57 -16.34
CA GLU A 111 -2.78 -0.85 -16.81
C GLU A 111 -2.15 -1.97 -16.00
N PHE A 112 -2.48 -2.02 -14.69
CA PHE A 112 -2.00 -3.07 -13.80
C PHE A 112 -3.12 -3.56 -12.87
N VAL A 113 -3.01 -4.81 -12.45
CA VAL A 113 -3.83 -5.39 -11.38
C VAL A 113 -2.94 -6.19 -10.42
N ALA A 114 -3.10 -5.95 -9.12
CA ALA A 114 -2.42 -6.67 -8.06
C ALA A 114 -3.41 -7.56 -7.30
N PHE A 115 -3.08 -8.84 -7.16
CA PHE A 115 -3.79 -9.82 -6.37
C PHE A 115 -2.95 -10.23 -5.17
N PHE A 116 -3.62 -10.47 -4.05
CA PHE A 116 -3.02 -10.86 -2.79
C PHE A 116 -3.75 -12.06 -2.21
N GLU A 117 -3.01 -12.98 -1.64
CA GLU A 117 -3.53 -14.18 -0.97
C GLU A 117 -2.85 -14.34 0.38
N LEU A 118 -3.60 -14.24 1.46
CA LEU A 118 -3.13 -14.57 2.79
C LEU A 118 -3.06 -16.09 2.92
N ILE A 119 -1.82 -16.63 2.96
CA ILE A 119 -1.57 -18.08 2.97
C ILE A 119 -1.56 -18.60 4.41
N ASP A 120 -0.89 -17.88 5.30
CA ASP A 120 -0.70 -18.27 6.69
C ASP A 120 -0.87 -17.09 7.63
N HIS A 121 -1.53 -17.34 8.75
CA HIS A 121 -1.70 -16.39 9.84
C HIS A 121 -1.83 -17.19 11.12
N ARG A 122 -0.69 -17.47 11.79
CA ARG A 122 -0.66 -18.36 12.96
C ARG A 122 0.12 -17.76 14.10
N GLU A 123 -0.47 -17.84 15.29
CA GLU A 123 0.22 -17.59 16.53
C GLU A 123 0.77 -18.91 17.09
N VAL A 124 2.08 -18.98 17.28
CA VAL A 124 2.78 -20.16 17.78
C VAL A 124 3.36 -19.86 19.16
N PRO A 125 2.94 -20.57 20.22
CA PRO A 125 3.50 -20.39 21.56
C PRO A 125 5.00 -20.70 21.56
N LEU A 126 5.80 -19.80 22.15
CA LEU A 126 7.23 -20.03 22.38
C LEU A 126 7.39 -20.76 23.72
N LEU A 127 7.44 -22.09 23.68
CA LEU A 127 7.59 -22.91 24.86
C LEU A 127 8.95 -22.64 25.52
N SER A 128 8.95 -22.07 26.71
CA SER A 128 10.09 -22.12 27.61
C SER A 128 10.03 -23.48 28.32
N SER A 129 11.14 -24.20 28.33
CA SER A 129 11.26 -25.54 28.94
C SER A 129 10.95 -25.62 30.46
N LYS A 130 10.53 -24.53 31.06
CA LYS A 130 10.19 -24.38 32.49
C LYS A 130 8.75 -23.99 32.80
N SER A 131 7.90 -23.82 31.79
CA SER A 131 6.53 -23.35 32.01
C SER A 131 5.55 -24.18 31.17
N ASN A 132 4.75 -24.99 31.86
CA ASN A 132 3.60 -25.71 31.28
C ASN A 132 2.39 -24.76 31.01
N SER A 133 2.61 -23.45 30.95
CA SER A 133 1.50 -22.53 30.83
C SER A 133 1.32 -22.10 29.36
N GLU A 134 0.08 -22.20 28.90
CA GLU A 134 -0.43 -21.61 27.65
C GLU A 134 -0.25 -20.09 27.59
N GLU A 135 0.18 -19.48 28.68
CA GLU A 135 0.41 -18.04 28.87
C GLU A 135 1.87 -17.60 28.63
N GLY A 136 2.61 -18.28 27.75
CA GLY A 136 3.98 -17.90 27.37
C GLY A 136 4.01 -16.78 26.33
N PRO A 137 5.21 -16.24 25.99
CA PRO A 137 5.36 -15.44 24.79
C PRO A 137 5.03 -16.27 23.54
N ALA A 138 4.57 -15.61 22.51
CA ALA A 138 4.23 -16.27 21.25
C ALA A 138 4.95 -15.61 20.07
N GLN A 139 4.91 -16.27 18.94
CA GLN A 139 5.37 -15.77 17.65
C GLN A 139 4.20 -15.80 16.68
N LEU A 140 3.86 -14.66 16.12
CA LEU A 140 2.93 -14.55 15.02
C LEU A 140 3.67 -14.73 13.71
N ASN A 141 3.30 -15.74 12.93
CA ASN A 141 3.78 -15.96 11.58
C ASN A 141 2.69 -15.55 10.60
N VAL A 142 3.03 -14.67 9.67
CA VAL A 142 2.12 -14.23 8.61
C VAL A 142 2.81 -14.38 7.28
N SER A 143 2.12 -14.99 6.31
CA SER A 143 2.62 -15.21 4.96
C SER A 143 1.57 -14.81 3.93
N MET A 144 1.97 -13.97 2.97
CA MET A 144 1.11 -13.48 1.91
C MET A 144 1.79 -13.62 0.54
N ARG A 145 1.04 -14.20 -0.43
CA ARG A 145 1.43 -14.20 -1.83
C ARG A 145 0.92 -12.95 -2.51
N VAL A 146 1.75 -12.34 -3.35
CA VAL A 146 1.37 -11.24 -4.24
C VAL A 146 1.67 -11.62 -5.68
N ARG A 147 0.75 -11.28 -6.59
CA ARG A 147 0.97 -11.36 -8.05
C ARG A 147 0.45 -10.09 -8.70
N VAL A 148 1.30 -9.44 -9.52
CA VAL A 148 0.96 -8.24 -10.27
C VAL A 148 1.01 -8.54 -11.76
N PHE A 149 -0.05 -8.16 -12.47
CA PHE A 149 -0.14 -8.26 -13.92
C PHE A 149 -0.02 -6.88 -14.56
N ASP A 150 0.80 -6.79 -15.60
CA ASP A 150 0.79 -5.71 -16.59
C ASP A 150 -0.24 -6.06 -17.67
N LEU A 151 -1.22 -5.19 -17.87
CA LEU A 151 -2.32 -5.36 -18.80
C LEU A 151 -2.22 -4.44 -20.02
N ARG A 152 -1.14 -3.70 -20.21
CA ARG A 152 -0.96 -2.77 -21.33
C ARG A 152 -0.78 -3.49 -22.67
N GLY A 153 -0.17 -4.68 -22.66
CA GLY A 153 -0.05 -5.54 -23.83
C GLY A 153 -1.33 -6.29 -24.20
N ASP A 154 -1.30 -7.08 -25.27
CA ASP A 154 -2.44 -7.90 -25.72
C ASP A 154 -2.73 -9.07 -24.78
N VAL A 155 -1.71 -9.58 -24.11
CA VAL A 155 -1.77 -10.68 -23.14
C VAL A 155 -1.32 -10.18 -21.78
N PRO A 156 -2.00 -10.60 -20.67
CA PRO A 156 -1.54 -10.28 -19.33
C PRO A 156 -0.12 -10.81 -19.11
N ASN A 157 0.78 -9.95 -18.62
CA ASN A 157 2.14 -10.32 -18.28
C ASN A 157 2.35 -10.20 -16.77
N VAL A 158 2.89 -11.26 -16.14
CA VAL A 158 3.22 -11.23 -14.71
C VAL A 158 4.52 -10.46 -14.53
N VAL A 159 4.46 -9.35 -13.81
CA VAL A 159 5.60 -8.48 -13.52
C VAL A 159 6.14 -8.66 -12.11
N LEU A 160 5.34 -9.20 -11.20
CA LEU A 160 5.72 -9.58 -9.85
C LEU A 160 4.97 -10.84 -9.45
N GLU A 161 5.68 -11.81 -8.90
CA GLU A 161 5.09 -12.94 -8.17
C GLU A 161 6.04 -13.35 -7.04
N GLU A 162 5.61 -13.13 -5.81
CA GLU A 162 6.42 -13.39 -4.61
C GLU A 162 5.54 -13.86 -3.45
N ILE A 163 6.18 -14.54 -2.48
CA ILE A 163 5.62 -14.80 -1.16
C ILE A 163 6.42 -13.98 -0.16
N VAL A 164 5.72 -13.14 0.61
CA VAL A 164 6.31 -12.36 1.69
C VAL A 164 5.94 -13.02 3.01
N GLU A 165 6.95 -13.41 3.76
CA GLU A 165 6.80 -14.06 5.06
C GLU A 165 7.39 -13.17 6.15
N GLN A 166 6.65 -13.01 7.24
CA GLN A 166 7.09 -12.26 8.41
C GLN A 166 6.78 -13.00 9.69
N SER A 167 7.65 -12.82 10.67
CA SER A 167 7.49 -13.37 12.01
C SER A 167 7.65 -12.28 13.05
N HIS A 168 6.67 -12.14 13.93
CA HIS A 168 6.62 -11.12 14.96
C HIS A 168 6.56 -11.75 16.34
N HIS A 169 7.42 -11.27 17.24
CA HIS A 169 7.39 -11.70 18.63
C HIS A 169 6.24 -11.01 19.38
N ILE A 170 5.39 -11.83 20.02
CA ILE A 170 4.32 -11.37 20.90
C ILE A 170 4.78 -11.56 22.35
N PRO A 171 5.07 -10.49 23.08
CA PRO A 171 5.50 -10.59 24.47
C PRO A 171 4.38 -11.20 25.36
N ARG A 172 4.78 -11.93 26.38
CA ARG A 172 3.87 -12.60 27.33
C ARG A 172 2.76 -11.72 27.89
N GLN A 173 3.05 -10.44 28.12
CA GLN A 173 2.05 -9.50 28.66
C GLN A 173 0.82 -9.32 27.73
N PHE A 174 1.02 -9.48 26.43
CA PHE A 174 -0.07 -9.34 25.45
C PHE A 174 -0.85 -10.66 25.26
N THR A 175 -0.20 -11.80 25.37
CA THR A 175 -0.88 -13.10 25.31
C THR A 175 -1.80 -13.30 26.54
N ARG A 176 -1.39 -12.85 27.73
CA ARG A 176 -2.18 -12.94 28.96
C ARG A 176 -3.44 -12.08 28.97
N ASN A 177 -3.39 -10.90 28.39
CA ASN A 177 -4.43 -9.88 28.50
C ASN A 177 -5.36 -9.83 27.28
N GLN A 178 -5.28 -10.81 26.38
CA GLN A 178 -6.06 -10.86 25.14
C GLN A 178 -5.89 -9.60 24.25
N PHE A 179 -4.80 -8.86 24.39
CA PHE A 179 -4.50 -7.68 23.55
C PHE A 179 -4.39 -8.03 22.06
N ASN A 180 -4.19 -9.32 21.72
CA ASN A 180 -4.25 -9.81 20.35
C ASN A 180 -5.69 -9.92 19.82
N GLN A 181 -6.68 -9.68 20.67
CA GLN A 181 -8.10 -9.72 20.30
C GLN A 181 -8.71 -8.32 20.11
N VAL A 182 -7.87 -7.27 20.17
CA VAL A 182 -8.30 -5.91 19.83
C VAL A 182 -8.71 -5.89 18.37
N PRO A 183 -10.00 -5.64 18.06
CA PRO A 183 -10.45 -5.71 16.68
C PRO A 183 -9.92 -4.54 15.85
N TRP A 184 -9.74 -4.79 14.56
CA TRP A 184 -9.45 -3.74 13.61
C TRP A 184 -10.55 -2.66 13.64
N GLY A 185 -10.11 -1.39 13.62
CA GLY A 185 -10.98 -0.23 13.78
C GLY A 185 -11.05 0.32 15.22
N ASP A 186 -10.50 -0.41 16.20
CA ASP A 186 -10.26 0.12 17.54
C ASP A 186 -8.96 0.94 17.56
N GLU A 187 -8.92 2.03 18.33
CA GLU A 187 -7.73 2.90 18.46
C GLU A 187 -6.51 2.14 18.99
N MET A 188 -6.73 1.09 19.79
CA MET A 188 -5.66 0.26 20.35
C MET A 188 -5.12 -0.77 19.37
N PHE A 189 -5.79 -1.00 18.23
CA PHE A 189 -5.36 -1.99 17.25
C PHE A 189 -3.99 -1.64 16.66
N GLU A 190 -3.77 -0.40 16.27
CA GLU A 190 -2.52 0.05 15.62
C GLU A 190 -1.27 -0.14 16.50
N ILE A 191 -1.44 -0.09 17.83
CA ILE A 191 -0.36 -0.30 18.80
C ILE A 191 -0.31 -1.72 19.35
N SER A 192 -1.25 -2.58 18.97
CA SER A 192 -1.24 -3.99 19.34
C SER A 192 -0.13 -4.75 18.57
N PRO A 193 0.40 -5.85 19.12
CA PRO A 193 1.37 -6.67 18.39
C PRO A 193 0.84 -7.16 17.04
N LEU A 194 -0.44 -7.48 16.97
CA LEU A 194 -1.11 -7.92 15.75
C LEU A 194 -1.20 -6.80 14.72
N GLY A 195 -1.68 -5.62 15.13
CA GLY A 195 -1.77 -4.46 14.25
C GLY A 195 -0.41 -4.02 13.71
N ILE A 196 0.63 -4.00 14.58
CA ILE A 196 2.02 -3.71 14.15
C ILE A 196 2.53 -4.73 13.13
N ALA A 197 2.21 -6.02 13.31
CA ALA A 197 2.60 -7.07 12.39
C ALA A 197 1.93 -6.92 11.03
N HIS A 198 0.61 -6.69 11.02
CA HIS A 198 -0.16 -6.48 9.79
C HIS A 198 0.30 -5.22 9.04
N GLU A 199 0.53 -4.13 9.77
CA GLU A 199 1.01 -2.88 9.20
C GLU A 199 2.36 -3.05 8.49
N LYS A 200 3.33 -3.74 9.12
CA LYS A 200 4.64 -4.02 8.51
C LYS A 200 4.53 -4.88 7.25
N LEU A 201 3.68 -5.91 7.29
CA LEU A 201 3.42 -6.76 6.13
C LEU A 201 2.82 -5.95 4.98
N CYS A 202 1.80 -5.14 5.26
CA CYS A 202 1.14 -4.30 4.26
C CYS A 202 2.09 -3.23 3.68
N GLN A 203 2.96 -2.65 4.50
CA GLN A 203 3.97 -1.71 4.06
C GLN A 203 4.97 -2.36 3.10
N GLU A 204 5.48 -3.55 3.43
CA GLU A 204 6.40 -4.31 2.59
C GLU A 204 5.75 -4.67 1.24
N LEU A 205 4.52 -5.19 1.27
CA LEU A 205 3.78 -5.55 0.06
C LEU A 205 3.49 -4.34 -0.83
N ALA A 206 3.06 -3.22 -0.23
CA ALA A 206 2.79 -1.99 -0.97
C ALA A 206 4.06 -1.45 -1.65
N SER A 207 5.20 -1.44 -0.94
CA SER A 207 6.48 -1.02 -1.51
C SER A 207 6.88 -1.88 -2.72
N ARG A 208 6.81 -3.22 -2.60
CA ARG A 208 7.13 -4.14 -3.70
C ARG A 208 6.24 -3.92 -4.90
N VAL A 209 4.93 -3.84 -4.69
CA VAL A 209 3.95 -3.61 -5.78
C VAL A 209 4.25 -2.31 -6.51
N GLU A 210 4.48 -1.22 -5.78
CA GLU A 210 4.80 0.08 -6.37
C GLU A 210 6.10 0.04 -7.17
N ASP A 211 7.17 -0.49 -6.57
CA ASP A 211 8.49 -0.56 -7.19
C ASP A 211 8.45 -1.33 -8.51
N TYR A 212 7.82 -2.51 -8.54
CA TYR A 212 7.72 -3.33 -9.75
C TYR A 212 6.86 -2.70 -10.83
N ILE A 213 5.75 -2.04 -10.46
CA ILE A 213 4.92 -1.30 -11.42
C ILE A 213 5.72 -0.15 -12.04
N LEU A 214 6.39 0.67 -11.22
CA LEU A 214 7.15 1.82 -11.69
C LEU A 214 8.37 1.43 -12.54
N LEU A 215 9.03 0.31 -12.22
CA LEU A 215 10.11 -0.24 -13.04
C LEU A 215 9.60 -0.62 -14.44
N ASN A 216 8.43 -1.26 -14.52
CA ASN A 216 7.83 -1.66 -15.80
C ASN A 216 7.26 -0.48 -16.59
N CYS A 217 6.95 0.65 -15.96
CA CYS A 217 6.54 1.87 -16.68
C CYS A 217 7.71 2.59 -17.37
N LYS A 218 8.96 2.32 -16.98
CA LYS A 218 10.16 2.94 -17.54
C LYS A 218 10.76 2.13 -18.70
N SER A 219 10.25 0.92 -18.92
CA SER A 219 10.66 0.00 -20.01
C SER A 219 9.85 0.26 -21.26
#